data_48e60c124152a096a293fc1a17a21af8
#
_entry.id   48e60c124152a096a293fc1a17a21af8
#
_cell.length_a   1.000
_cell.length_b   1.000
_cell.length_c   1.000
_cell.angle_alpha   90.00
_cell.angle_beta   90.00
_cell.angle_gamma   90.00
#
_symmetry.space_group_name_H-M   'P 1'
#
loop_
_entity.id
_entity.type
_entity.pdbx_description
1 polymer ?
#
loop_
_entity_poly.entity_id
_entity_poly.type
_entity_poly.pdbx_seq_one_letter_code
_entity_poly.pdbx_strand_id
1 'polypeptide(L)'
;MGNFEKYLRFANDLTNGTHSKFRTKAELAEFAGIAPSQVKKYQTASDMKNIEKFFAFLDKLGVNLDFELNPEPDRDVCFVNARIMPAGEHVTPPVAEDYLAAPLVGEVGAGPGYLPQESVESWFLVYKHVPAIMGRRNLIAVEIGKTSTSMLPLLSPGDIVLVDRDDIDVSHAGHIMLVRDPEGAGMVKRVSVQPTPGSRDFSIQFYSDNAAQNPPMLYSLREDYNGELSNAIVGRVIWAWSDVRGK
;
A
#
# COMPACT_ATOMS: atom_id res chain seq x y z
N MET A 1 -14.94 19.09 -12.86
CA MET A 1 -16.15 18.95 -12.01
C MET A 1 -15.70 19.12 -10.59
N GLY A 2 -16.21 20.07 -9.83
CA GLY A 2 -15.72 20.29 -8.45
C GLY A 2 -16.15 19.12 -7.55
N ASN A 3 -15.35 18.84 -6.51
CA ASN A 3 -15.62 17.77 -5.54
C ASN A 3 -17.02 17.88 -4.94
N PHE A 4 -17.49 19.10 -4.77
CA PHE A 4 -18.83 19.41 -4.28
C PHE A 4 -19.96 18.87 -5.18
N GLU A 5 -19.83 18.92 -6.50
CA GLU A 5 -20.82 18.33 -7.42
C GLU A 5 -20.87 16.81 -7.34
N LYS A 6 -19.74 16.14 -7.00
CA LYS A 6 -19.71 14.69 -6.78
C LYS A 6 -20.55 14.31 -5.55
N TYR A 7 -20.44 15.07 -4.45
CA TYR A 7 -21.23 14.82 -3.23
C TYR A 7 -22.71 15.07 -3.43
N LEU A 8 -23.06 16.08 -4.19
CA LEU A 8 -24.45 16.33 -4.55
C LEU A 8 -25.04 15.22 -5.40
N ARG A 9 -24.28 14.68 -6.37
CA ARG A 9 -24.69 13.49 -7.11
C ARG A 9 -24.91 12.32 -6.18
N PHE A 10 -23.95 12.03 -5.31
CA PHE A 10 -24.07 10.94 -4.35
C PHE A 10 -25.30 11.08 -3.46
N ALA A 11 -25.54 12.26 -2.89
CA ALA A 11 -26.74 12.53 -2.08
C ALA A 11 -28.03 12.41 -2.90
N ASN A 12 -28.00 12.79 -4.17
CA ASN A 12 -29.12 12.66 -5.09
C ASN A 12 -29.38 11.19 -5.50
N ASP A 13 -28.34 10.42 -5.75
CA ASP A 13 -28.41 9.01 -6.09
C ASP A 13 -28.94 8.16 -4.91
N LEU A 14 -28.57 8.50 -3.69
CA LEU A 14 -29.13 7.88 -2.48
C LEU A 14 -30.65 8.06 -2.35
N THR A 15 -31.20 9.18 -2.84
CA THR A 15 -32.63 9.48 -2.75
C THR A 15 -33.44 9.04 -3.97
N ASN A 16 -32.78 8.84 -5.11
CA ASN A 16 -33.46 8.50 -6.38
C ASN A 16 -33.39 7.01 -6.77
N GLY A 17 -32.93 6.15 -5.86
CA GLY A 17 -33.08 4.72 -5.99
C GLY A 17 -31.96 3.96 -6.72
N THR A 18 -30.90 4.60 -7.16
CA THR A 18 -29.75 3.92 -7.77
C THR A 18 -28.85 3.21 -6.75
N HIS A 19 -28.89 3.62 -5.48
CA HIS A 19 -28.21 2.97 -4.35
C HIS A 19 -29.11 2.87 -3.12
N SER A 20 -30.33 2.48 -3.27
CA SER A 20 -31.50 2.56 -2.39
C SER A 20 -31.31 2.13 -0.92
N LYS A 21 -30.52 2.86 -0.15
CA LYS A 21 -30.57 2.78 1.31
C LYS A 21 -31.84 3.48 1.85
N PHE A 22 -32.33 4.49 1.13
CA PHE A 22 -33.52 5.28 1.48
C PHE A 22 -34.48 5.36 0.29
N ARG A 23 -35.73 5.01 0.53
CA ARG A 23 -36.79 5.03 -0.50
C ARG A 23 -37.35 6.42 -0.76
N THR A 24 -37.26 7.31 0.24
CA THR A 24 -37.82 8.66 0.18
C THR A 24 -36.88 9.69 0.78
N LYS A 25 -37.06 10.95 0.34
CA LYS A 25 -36.35 12.10 0.93
C LYS A 25 -36.68 12.31 2.42
N ALA A 26 -37.87 11.88 2.85
CA ALA A 26 -38.28 11.95 4.24
C ALA A 26 -37.46 10.99 5.11
N GLU A 27 -37.29 9.74 4.69
CA GLU A 27 -36.45 8.76 5.37
C GLU A 27 -34.99 9.21 5.46
N LEU A 28 -34.45 9.77 4.39
CA LEU A 28 -33.10 10.34 4.39
C LEU A 28 -32.98 11.51 5.38
N ALA A 29 -33.97 12.40 5.41
CA ALA A 29 -34.01 13.56 6.32
C ALA A 29 -34.09 13.12 7.79
N GLU A 30 -34.92 12.14 8.08
CA GLU A 30 -35.07 11.56 9.43
C GLU A 30 -33.75 10.91 9.88
N PHE A 31 -33.16 10.06 9.03
CA PHE A 31 -31.85 9.42 9.32
C PHE A 31 -30.76 10.46 9.58
N ALA A 32 -30.69 11.50 8.78
CA ALA A 32 -29.70 12.56 8.89
C ALA A 32 -29.99 13.57 10.01
N GLY A 33 -31.20 13.53 10.62
CA GLY A 33 -31.65 14.48 11.65
C GLY A 33 -31.79 15.91 11.11
N ILE A 34 -32.23 16.07 9.85
CA ILE A 34 -32.44 17.35 9.17
C ILE A 34 -33.90 17.47 8.68
N ALA A 35 -34.37 18.68 8.42
CA ALA A 35 -35.67 18.84 7.80
C ALA A 35 -35.70 18.39 6.33
N PRO A 36 -36.78 17.77 5.82
CA PRO A 36 -36.89 17.33 4.42
C PRO A 36 -36.62 18.45 3.40
N SER A 37 -36.95 19.71 3.75
CA SER A 37 -36.66 20.87 2.93
C SER A 37 -35.15 21.15 2.79
N GLN A 38 -34.32 20.75 3.76
CA GLN A 38 -32.88 20.90 3.73
C GLN A 38 -32.23 19.88 2.79
N VAL A 39 -32.79 18.68 2.68
CA VAL A 39 -32.33 17.67 1.71
C VAL A 39 -32.33 18.23 0.29
N LYS A 40 -33.44 18.91 -0.08
CA LYS A 40 -33.54 19.54 -1.40
C LYS A 40 -32.49 20.63 -1.62
N LYS A 41 -32.18 21.44 -0.59
CA LYS A 41 -31.14 22.47 -0.67
C LYS A 41 -29.75 21.86 -0.87
N TYR A 42 -29.45 20.76 -0.16
CA TYR A 42 -28.18 20.06 -0.31
C TYR A 42 -28.05 19.38 -1.67
N GLN A 43 -29.15 18.90 -2.25
CA GLN A 43 -29.17 18.30 -3.60
C GLN A 43 -28.97 19.31 -4.72
N THR A 44 -29.41 20.55 -4.55
CA THR A 44 -29.35 21.58 -5.61
C THR A 44 -28.15 22.53 -5.51
N ALA A 45 -27.37 22.46 -4.45
CA ALA A 45 -26.19 23.33 -4.19
C ALA A 45 -26.46 24.84 -4.24
N SER A 46 -27.71 25.25 -4.26
CA SER A 46 -28.05 26.62 -4.60
C SER A 46 -27.80 27.65 -3.50
N ASP A 47 -27.60 27.22 -2.24
CA ASP A 47 -27.32 28.16 -1.15
C ASP A 47 -26.76 27.45 0.08
N MET A 48 -25.42 27.37 0.21
CA MET A 48 -24.74 26.71 1.32
C MET A 48 -24.32 27.69 2.41
N LYS A 49 -25.30 28.31 3.04
CA LYS A 49 -25.02 29.16 4.22
C LYS A 49 -24.59 28.37 5.47
N ASN A 50 -24.60 27.02 5.42
CA ASN A 50 -24.32 26.19 6.58
C ASN A 50 -23.54 24.91 6.18
N ILE A 51 -22.31 25.12 5.76
CA ILE A 51 -21.38 24.06 5.29
C ILE A 51 -21.14 22.99 6.37
N GLU A 52 -21.12 23.39 7.66
CA GLU A 52 -20.91 22.46 8.78
C GLU A 52 -22.06 21.44 8.89
N LYS A 53 -23.30 21.86 8.68
CA LYS A 53 -24.47 20.95 8.70
C LYS A 53 -24.47 20.01 7.50
N PHE A 54 -23.97 20.47 6.37
CA PHE A 54 -23.79 19.61 5.20
C PHE A 54 -22.73 18.57 5.44
N PHE A 55 -21.61 18.91 6.04
CA PHE A 55 -20.56 17.98 6.40
C PHE A 55 -21.03 16.96 7.44
N ALA A 56 -21.73 17.41 8.48
CA ALA A 56 -22.35 16.51 9.45
C ALA A 56 -23.40 15.55 8.81
N PHE A 57 -24.07 15.99 7.74
CA PHE A 57 -24.97 15.15 6.96
C PHE A 57 -24.19 14.09 6.16
N LEU A 58 -23.09 14.46 5.52
CA LEU A 58 -22.24 13.51 4.79
C LEU A 58 -21.58 12.48 5.72
N ASP A 59 -21.12 12.91 6.89
CA ASP A 59 -20.53 12.05 7.93
C ASP A 59 -21.53 10.99 8.41
N LYS A 60 -22.78 11.38 8.68
CA LYS A 60 -23.85 10.43 9.01
C LYS A 60 -24.16 9.42 7.88
N LEU A 61 -23.92 9.80 6.64
CA LEU A 61 -24.04 8.91 5.49
C LEU A 61 -22.83 8.00 5.32
N GLY A 62 -21.79 8.15 6.17
CA GLY A 62 -20.55 7.38 6.09
C GLY A 62 -19.61 7.83 4.96
N VAL A 63 -19.76 9.08 4.50
CA VAL A 63 -18.84 9.67 3.53
C VAL A 63 -17.63 10.22 4.27
N ASN A 64 -16.46 9.65 4.03
CA ASN A 64 -15.22 10.12 4.63
C ASN A 64 -14.75 11.41 3.96
N LEU A 65 -14.84 12.53 4.70
CA LEU A 65 -14.49 13.87 4.20
C LEU A 65 -13.01 14.22 4.32
N ASP A 66 -12.27 13.61 5.25
CA ASP A 66 -10.85 13.92 5.47
C ASP A 66 -10.01 13.67 4.23
N PHE A 67 -10.47 12.76 3.43
CA PHE A 67 -9.84 12.37 2.20
C PHE A 67 -9.97 13.40 1.07
N GLU A 68 -11.11 14.09 1.00
CA GLU A 68 -11.39 15.03 -0.09
C GLU A 68 -11.02 16.49 0.24
N LEU A 69 -10.78 16.80 1.52
CA LEU A 69 -10.33 18.13 1.93
C LEU A 69 -8.83 18.37 1.71
N ASN A 70 -8.05 17.29 1.50
CA ASN A 70 -6.62 17.36 1.17
C ASN A 70 -6.31 16.53 -0.08
N PRO A 71 -6.86 16.84 -1.27
CA PRO A 71 -6.45 16.17 -2.48
C PRO A 71 -5.02 16.60 -2.81
N GLU A 72 -4.06 15.70 -2.72
CA GLU A 72 -2.81 15.89 -3.46
C GLU A 72 -3.17 15.86 -4.95
N PRO A 73 -2.78 16.88 -5.74
CA PRO A 73 -3.33 17.10 -7.08
C PRO A 73 -3.02 16.00 -8.12
N ASP A 74 -2.17 15.03 -7.79
CA ASP A 74 -1.69 14.00 -8.72
C ASP A 74 -2.00 12.55 -8.28
N ARG A 75 -2.86 12.35 -7.27
CA ARG A 75 -3.30 11.00 -6.91
C ARG A 75 -4.70 10.75 -7.42
N ASP A 76 -4.82 9.94 -8.46
CA ASP A 76 -6.06 9.23 -8.76
C ASP A 76 -6.34 8.24 -7.63
N VAL A 77 -7.02 8.69 -6.59
CA VAL A 77 -7.39 7.83 -5.50
C VAL A 77 -8.68 7.11 -5.83
N CYS A 78 -8.54 5.84 -6.08
CA CYS A 78 -9.67 4.95 -6.21
C CYS A 78 -10.21 4.61 -4.81
N PHE A 79 -11.43 5.05 -4.47
CA PHE A 79 -12.12 4.58 -3.27
C PHE A 79 -12.48 3.11 -3.44
N VAL A 80 -11.72 2.24 -2.82
CA VAL A 80 -12.18 0.88 -2.59
C VAL A 80 -12.96 0.90 -1.29
N ASN A 81 -14.29 0.77 -1.38
CA ASN A 81 -15.13 0.43 -0.23
C ASN A 81 -14.78 -0.99 0.23
N ALA A 82 -13.64 -1.15 0.86
CA ALA A 82 -13.24 -2.42 1.46
C ALA A 82 -14.06 -2.60 2.73
N ARG A 83 -15.14 -3.35 2.64
CA ARG A 83 -15.84 -3.83 3.83
C ARG A 83 -15.04 -5.01 4.38
N ILE A 84 -14.38 -4.79 5.51
CA ILE A 84 -13.73 -5.88 6.24
C ILE A 84 -14.84 -6.75 6.85
N MET A 85 -14.92 -8.00 6.38
CA MET A 85 -15.86 -8.98 6.93
C MET A 85 -15.11 -9.86 7.93
N PRO A 86 -15.68 -10.14 9.13
CA PRO A 86 -15.07 -11.08 10.06
C PRO A 86 -15.06 -12.49 9.45
N ALA A 87 -13.96 -13.21 9.64
CA ALA A 87 -13.82 -14.59 9.18
C ALA A 87 -14.49 -15.62 10.13
N GLY A 88 -15.24 -15.17 11.12
CA GLY A 88 -15.91 -16.03 12.09
C GLY A 88 -17.22 -15.44 12.59
N GLU A 89 -18.10 -16.30 13.14
CA GLU A 89 -19.32 -15.87 13.80
C GLU A 89 -19.00 -15.22 15.16
N HIS A 90 -19.78 -14.21 15.54
CA HIS A 90 -19.65 -13.50 16.82
C HIS A 90 -18.34 -12.73 17.04
N VAL A 91 -17.59 -12.46 15.98
CA VAL A 91 -16.35 -11.68 16.02
C VAL A 91 -16.63 -10.26 15.51
N THR A 92 -16.25 -9.24 16.31
CA THR A 92 -16.29 -7.85 15.85
C THR A 92 -15.18 -7.66 14.81
N PRO A 93 -15.49 -7.20 13.59
CA PRO A 93 -14.46 -6.93 12.61
C PRO A 93 -13.58 -5.76 13.09
N PRO A 94 -12.28 -5.77 12.77
CA PRO A 94 -11.43 -4.62 13.02
C PRO A 94 -11.86 -3.45 12.15
N VAL A 95 -11.52 -2.24 12.55
CA VAL A 95 -11.83 -1.03 11.80
C VAL A 95 -10.84 -0.84 10.65
N ALA A 96 -11.26 -0.16 9.58
CA ALA A 96 -10.42 0.03 8.39
C ALA A 96 -9.11 0.77 8.71
N GLU A 97 -9.16 1.68 9.67
CA GLU A 97 -8.01 2.47 10.14
C GLU A 97 -6.90 1.62 10.77
N ASP A 98 -7.20 0.38 11.16
CA ASP A 98 -6.18 -0.55 11.69
C ASP A 98 -5.34 -1.24 10.61
N TYR A 99 -5.60 -0.96 9.35
CA TYR A 99 -4.90 -1.55 8.23
C TYR A 99 -4.14 -0.52 7.39
N LEU A 100 -3.06 -1.02 6.78
CA LEU A 100 -2.35 -0.37 5.69
C LEU A 100 -2.59 -1.19 4.42
N ALA A 101 -2.81 -0.51 3.30
CA ALA A 101 -2.87 -1.15 2.00
C ALA A 101 -1.46 -1.09 1.37
N ALA A 102 -0.76 -2.22 1.33
CA ALA A 102 0.52 -2.34 0.64
C ALA A 102 0.26 -2.75 -0.81
N PRO A 103 0.72 -1.99 -1.82
CA PRO A 103 0.56 -2.37 -3.21
C PRO A 103 1.39 -3.63 -3.49
N LEU A 104 0.75 -4.64 -4.12
CA LEU A 104 1.46 -5.76 -4.72
C LEU A 104 1.94 -5.31 -6.09
N VAL A 105 3.24 -5.24 -6.23
CA VAL A 105 3.90 -4.93 -7.48
C VAL A 105 4.47 -6.22 -8.07
N GLY A 106 4.26 -6.40 -9.34
CA GLY A 106 4.82 -7.52 -10.08
C GLY A 106 6.35 -7.50 -10.11
N GLU A 107 6.96 -7.95 -11.19
CA GLU A 107 8.40 -7.94 -11.34
C GLU A 107 8.98 -6.55 -11.10
N VAL A 108 9.93 -6.44 -10.18
CA VAL A 108 10.45 -5.18 -9.68
C VAL A 108 11.34 -4.51 -10.70
N GLY A 109 10.74 -3.72 -11.56
CA GLY A 109 11.44 -2.81 -12.47
C GLY A 109 11.36 -1.34 -12.05
N ALA A 110 10.75 -1.03 -10.91
CA ALA A 110 10.53 0.36 -10.50
C ALA A 110 11.80 0.97 -9.90
N GLY A 111 12.33 2.01 -10.53
CA GLY A 111 13.46 2.82 -10.06
C GLY A 111 13.26 3.39 -8.64
N PRO A 112 14.29 4.05 -8.05
CA PRO A 112 14.14 4.76 -6.79
C PRO A 112 13.12 5.86 -7.00
N GLY A 113 12.00 5.81 -6.28
CA GLY A 113 10.94 6.80 -6.40
C GLY A 113 9.55 6.18 -6.45
N TYR A 114 8.66 6.94 -6.95
CA TYR A 114 7.24 6.68 -7.11
C TYR A 114 6.98 5.40 -7.91
N LEU A 115 6.16 4.49 -7.37
CA LEU A 115 5.63 3.36 -8.12
C LEU A 115 4.42 3.87 -8.93
N PRO A 116 4.43 3.81 -10.25
CA PRO A 116 3.27 4.17 -11.04
C PRO A 116 2.07 3.31 -10.63
N GLN A 117 0.90 3.90 -10.51
CA GLN A 117 -0.34 3.18 -10.21
C GLN A 117 -0.60 2.02 -11.19
N GLU A 118 -0.14 2.17 -12.41
CA GLU A 118 -0.25 1.18 -13.48
C GLU A 118 0.57 -0.10 -13.24
N SER A 119 1.57 -0.05 -12.36
CA SER A 119 2.38 -1.21 -11.98
C SER A 119 1.82 -1.98 -10.78
N VAL A 120 0.75 -1.52 -10.16
CA VAL A 120 0.10 -2.17 -9.03
C VAL A 120 -0.87 -3.22 -9.54
N GLU A 121 -0.57 -4.51 -9.27
CA GLU A 121 -1.43 -5.64 -9.68
C GLU A 121 -2.57 -5.86 -8.71
N SER A 122 -2.34 -5.64 -7.44
CA SER A 122 -3.31 -5.89 -6.36
C SER A 122 -2.89 -5.16 -5.09
N TRP A 123 -3.66 -5.33 -4.01
CA TRP A 123 -3.40 -4.72 -2.71
C TRP A 123 -3.42 -5.76 -1.61
N PHE A 124 -2.41 -5.69 -0.73
CA PHE A 124 -2.36 -6.45 0.50
C PHE A 124 -2.80 -5.57 1.67
N LEU A 125 -3.85 -6.01 2.38
CA LEU A 125 -4.24 -5.39 3.64
C LEU A 125 -3.37 -5.94 4.76
N VAL A 126 -2.62 -5.05 5.40
CA VAL A 126 -1.66 -5.39 6.45
C VAL A 126 -2.11 -4.75 7.76
N TYR A 127 -2.27 -5.56 8.81
CA TYR A 127 -2.65 -5.05 10.13
C TYR A 127 -1.51 -4.27 10.77
N LYS A 128 -1.69 -2.96 10.96
CA LYS A 128 -0.61 -2.03 11.36
C LYS A 128 -0.08 -2.21 12.78
N HIS A 129 -0.81 -2.95 13.65
CA HIS A 129 -0.41 -3.17 15.04
C HIS A 129 0.47 -4.41 15.24
N VAL A 130 0.82 -5.13 14.17
CA VAL A 130 1.87 -6.16 14.23
C VAL A 130 3.22 -5.50 14.53
N PRO A 131 4.00 -5.99 15.53
CA PRO A 131 5.25 -5.36 15.93
C PRO A 131 6.23 -5.09 14.78
N ALA A 132 6.34 -6.01 13.83
CA ALA A 132 7.20 -5.86 12.65
C ALA A 132 6.74 -4.74 11.68
N ILE A 133 5.49 -4.29 11.79
CA ILE A 133 4.85 -3.35 10.86
C ILE A 133 4.60 -1.99 11.53
N MET A 134 4.49 -2.01 12.85
CA MET A 134 4.17 -0.81 13.63
C MET A 134 5.10 0.36 13.31
N GLY A 135 4.51 1.53 13.01
CA GLY A 135 5.23 2.76 12.69
C GLY A 135 5.76 2.86 11.25
N ARG A 136 5.67 1.79 10.45
CA ARG A 136 6.12 1.79 9.05
C ARG A 136 5.01 2.32 8.14
N ARG A 137 5.38 3.00 7.04
CA ARG A 137 4.42 3.67 6.16
C ARG A 137 4.66 3.41 4.67
N ASN A 138 5.89 3.20 4.28
CA ASN A 138 6.29 3.05 2.88
C ASN A 138 6.50 1.56 2.56
N LEU A 139 5.39 0.82 2.53
CA LEU A 139 5.39 -0.63 2.34
C LEU A 139 4.97 -1.00 0.93
N ILE A 140 5.63 -2.01 0.37
CA ILE A 140 5.22 -2.69 -0.86
C ILE A 140 5.20 -4.20 -0.63
N ALA A 141 4.35 -4.91 -1.36
CA ALA A 141 4.35 -6.36 -1.43
C ALA A 141 4.94 -6.83 -2.77
N VAL A 142 5.74 -7.89 -2.74
CA VAL A 142 6.38 -8.47 -3.93
C VAL A 142 6.21 -9.98 -3.90
N GLU A 143 5.84 -10.59 -5.02
CA GLU A 143 5.79 -12.05 -5.16
C GLU A 143 7.17 -12.60 -5.51
N ILE A 144 7.58 -13.68 -4.84
CA ILE A 144 8.78 -14.44 -5.18
C ILE A 144 8.50 -15.22 -6.47
N GLY A 145 9.29 -14.96 -7.50
CA GLY A 145 9.10 -15.56 -8.82
C GLY A 145 8.96 -17.09 -8.75
N LYS A 146 8.04 -17.66 -9.54
CA LYS A 146 7.65 -19.08 -9.52
C LYS A 146 8.79 -20.06 -9.77
N THR A 147 9.89 -19.60 -10.33
CA THR A 147 11.11 -20.41 -10.59
C THR A 147 12.26 -20.05 -9.65
N SER A 148 12.08 -19.08 -8.75
CA SER A 148 13.16 -18.60 -7.88
C SER A 148 13.35 -19.53 -6.70
N THR A 149 14.50 -20.19 -6.63
CA THR A 149 14.88 -21.09 -5.53
C THR A 149 15.97 -20.53 -4.64
N SER A 150 16.37 -19.27 -4.87
CA SER A 150 17.55 -18.68 -4.26
C SER A 150 17.47 -18.50 -2.74
N MET A 151 16.29 -18.27 -2.23
CA MET A 151 16.06 -18.01 -0.79
C MET A 151 15.45 -19.22 -0.05
N LEU A 152 15.47 -20.41 -0.68
CA LEU A 152 15.10 -21.66 0.00
C LEU A 152 16.10 -21.96 1.15
N PRO A 153 15.64 -22.54 2.29
CA PRO A 153 14.26 -22.97 2.54
C PRO A 153 13.36 -21.88 3.13
N LEU A 154 13.88 -20.66 3.36
CA LEU A 154 13.15 -19.62 4.10
C LEU A 154 12.02 -19.01 3.29
N LEU A 155 12.28 -18.67 2.04
CA LEU A 155 11.29 -18.14 1.10
C LEU A 155 11.19 -19.09 -0.10
N SER A 156 9.97 -19.44 -0.44
CA SER A 156 9.66 -20.37 -1.54
C SER A 156 9.10 -19.61 -2.75
N PRO A 157 9.18 -20.21 -3.96
CA PRO A 157 8.46 -19.70 -5.12
C PRO A 157 6.98 -19.46 -4.82
N GLY A 158 6.44 -18.30 -5.22
CA GLY A 158 5.06 -17.89 -4.98
C GLY A 158 4.80 -17.32 -3.59
N ASP A 159 5.76 -17.29 -2.67
CA ASP A 159 5.62 -16.55 -1.42
C ASP A 159 5.54 -15.04 -1.72
N ILE A 160 4.75 -14.32 -0.92
CA ILE A 160 4.66 -12.88 -1.01
C ILE A 160 5.41 -12.27 0.15
N VAL A 161 6.32 -11.35 -0.12
CA VAL A 161 7.10 -10.64 0.89
C VAL A 161 6.65 -9.19 1.01
N LEU A 162 6.61 -8.69 2.25
CA LEU A 162 6.38 -7.29 2.57
C LEU A 162 7.71 -6.60 2.77
N VAL A 163 7.92 -5.51 2.07
CA VAL A 163 9.16 -4.74 2.03
C VAL A 163 8.92 -3.34 2.56
N ASP A 164 9.74 -2.92 3.51
CA ASP A 164 9.81 -1.53 3.97
C ASP A 164 10.85 -0.77 3.16
N ARG A 165 10.41 0.19 2.37
CA ARG A 165 11.26 0.97 1.48
C ARG A 165 12.03 2.08 2.21
N ASP A 166 11.64 2.43 3.43
CA ASP A 166 12.35 3.41 4.24
C ASP A 166 13.51 2.76 5.02
N ASP A 167 13.57 1.42 5.07
CA ASP A 167 14.61 0.66 5.77
C ASP A 167 15.62 0.06 4.76
N ILE A 168 16.67 0.82 4.49
CA ILE A 168 17.81 0.40 3.65
C ILE A 168 19.09 0.20 4.50
N ASP A 169 18.95 0.00 5.81
CA ASP A 169 20.06 -0.18 6.72
C ASP A 169 20.77 -1.53 6.48
N VAL A 170 22.04 -1.45 6.11
CA VAL A 170 22.96 -2.59 5.87
C VAL A 170 24.10 -2.64 6.87
N SER A 171 24.00 -1.90 7.98
CA SER A 171 25.02 -1.90 9.04
C SER A 171 25.26 -3.28 9.64
N HIS A 172 24.26 -4.16 9.54
CA HIS A 172 24.36 -5.56 9.93
C HIS A 172 24.19 -6.46 8.71
N ALA A 173 25.20 -7.27 8.43
CA ALA A 173 25.14 -8.24 7.34
C ALA A 173 24.03 -9.29 7.58
N GLY A 174 23.46 -9.78 6.50
CA GLY A 174 22.52 -10.90 6.54
C GLY A 174 21.05 -10.52 6.58
N HIS A 175 20.70 -9.25 6.58
CA HIS A 175 19.32 -8.84 6.39
C HIS A 175 18.82 -9.26 5.00
N ILE A 176 17.57 -9.72 4.95
CA ILE A 176 16.90 -10.03 3.68
C ILE A 176 16.37 -8.72 3.13
N MET A 177 16.81 -8.39 1.93
CA MET A 177 16.50 -7.15 1.27
C MET A 177 15.90 -7.43 -0.12
N LEU A 178 15.04 -6.55 -0.55
CA LEU A 178 14.73 -6.40 -1.95
C LEU A 178 15.82 -5.53 -2.56
N VAL A 179 16.53 -6.04 -3.54
CA VAL A 179 17.69 -5.42 -4.18
C VAL A 179 17.50 -5.34 -5.69
N ARG A 180 18.33 -4.55 -6.34
CA ARG A 180 18.46 -4.49 -7.80
C ARG A 180 19.88 -4.85 -8.21
N ASP A 181 20.00 -5.56 -9.33
CA ASP A 181 21.28 -5.66 -10.01
C ASP A 181 21.59 -4.36 -10.78
N PRO A 182 22.80 -4.22 -11.35
CA PRO A 182 23.15 -3.03 -12.15
C PRO A 182 22.29 -2.82 -13.39
N GLU A 183 21.68 -3.87 -13.92
CA GLU A 183 20.74 -3.83 -15.04
C GLU A 183 19.32 -3.42 -14.62
N GLY A 184 19.06 -3.32 -13.30
CA GLY A 184 17.78 -2.90 -12.73
C GLY A 184 16.83 -4.04 -12.39
N ALA A 185 17.22 -5.31 -12.57
CA ALA A 185 16.37 -6.44 -12.21
C ALA A 185 16.24 -6.59 -10.69
N GLY A 186 15.00 -6.71 -10.22
CA GLY A 186 14.69 -6.87 -8.79
C GLY A 186 14.92 -8.31 -8.31
N MET A 187 15.49 -8.45 -7.12
CA MET A 187 15.75 -9.73 -6.47
C MET A 187 15.56 -9.62 -4.96
N VAL A 188 15.16 -10.73 -4.33
CA VAL A 188 15.22 -10.85 -2.87
C VAL A 188 16.48 -11.61 -2.51
N LYS A 189 17.38 -10.99 -1.73
CA LYS A 189 18.69 -11.51 -1.36
C LYS A 189 19.08 -11.07 0.07
N ARG A 190 20.09 -11.75 0.63
CA ARG A 190 20.82 -11.20 1.78
C ARG A 190 21.89 -10.24 1.29
N VAL A 191 22.14 -9.21 2.09
CA VAL A 191 23.08 -8.15 1.74
C VAL A 191 24.22 -8.06 2.76
N SER A 192 25.41 -7.84 2.27
CA SER A 192 26.57 -7.44 3.05
C SER A 192 27.32 -6.33 2.32
N VAL A 193 27.71 -5.29 3.03
CA VAL A 193 28.49 -4.18 2.51
C VAL A 193 29.80 -4.10 3.28
N GLN A 194 30.91 -4.04 2.56
CA GLN A 194 32.25 -4.01 3.15
C GLN A 194 33.13 -2.98 2.44
N PRO A 195 34.06 -2.31 3.16
CA PRO A 195 35.08 -1.47 2.51
C PRO A 195 35.93 -2.29 1.56
N THR A 196 36.17 -1.78 0.36
CA THR A 196 37.06 -2.41 -0.61
C THR A 196 38.53 -2.16 -0.20
N PRO A 197 39.34 -3.21 0.05
CA PRO A 197 40.72 -3.05 0.43
C PRO A 197 41.52 -2.21 -0.57
N GLY A 198 42.24 -1.20 -0.07
CA GLY A 198 43.06 -0.32 -0.92
C GLY A 198 42.29 0.70 -1.77
N SER A 199 41.01 0.81 -1.58
CA SER A 199 40.12 1.76 -2.27
C SER A 199 39.34 2.61 -1.28
N ARG A 200 38.73 3.71 -1.76
CA ARG A 200 37.72 4.48 -1.01
C ARG A 200 36.29 4.03 -1.35
N ASP A 201 36.18 2.88 -1.97
CA ASP A 201 34.92 2.29 -2.38
C ASP A 201 34.41 1.23 -1.40
N PHE A 202 33.17 0.83 -1.57
CA PHE A 202 32.54 -0.27 -0.86
C PHE A 202 32.14 -1.37 -1.84
N SER A 203 32.38 -2.61 -1.45
CA SER A 203 31.83 -3.76 -2.13
C SER A 203 30.49 -4.13 -1.54
N ILE A 204 29.47 -4.29 -2.38
CA ILE A 204 28.16 -4.80 -1.99
C ILE A 204 28.02 -6.23 -2.49
N GLN A 205 27.69 -7.14 -1.59
CA GLN A 205 27.51 -8.54 -1.86
C GLN A 205 26.05 -8.93 -1.69
N PHE A 206 25.46 -9.50 -2.73
CA PHE A 206 24.15 -10.15 -2.68
C PHE A 206 24.35 -11.66 -2.61
N TYR A 207 23.79 -12.32 -1.61
CA TYR A 207 23.93 -13.75 -1.46
C TYR A 207 22.61 -14.42 -1.09
N SER A 208 22.55 -15.71 -1.35
CA SER A 208 21.35 -16.52 -1.29
C SER A 208 21.42 -17.50 -0.13
N ASP A 209 20.28 -17.86 0.48
CA ASP A 209 20.24 -18.93 1.47
C ASP A 209 20.56 -20.29 0.83
N ASN A 210 20.11 -20.50 -0.42
CA ASN A 210 20.50 -21.64 -1.25
C ASN A 210 21.78 -21.33 -2.05
N ALA A 211 22.88 -21.10 -1.37
CA ALA A 211 24.16 -20.69 -1.97
C ALA A 211 24.76 -21.76 -2.89
N ALA A 212 24.44 -23.04 -2.68
CA ALA A 212 24.97 -24.14 -3.51
C ALA A 212 24.55 -24.04 -4.98
N GLN A 213 23.35 -23.50 -5.24
CA GLN A 213 22.81 -23.32 -6.59
C GLN A 213 22.81 -21.85 -7.04
N ASN A 214 23.01 -20.93 -6.11
CA ASN A 214 22.95 -19.49 -6.35
C ASN A 214 24.17 -18.82 -5.73
N PRO A 215 25.30 -18.77 -6.45
CA PRO A 215 26.53 -18.19 -5.93
C PRO A 215 26.35 -16.69 -5.60
N PRO A 216 27.13 -16.16 -4.64
CA PRO A 216 27.09 -14.74 -4.32
C PRO A 216 27.48 -13.86 -5.50
N MET A 217 26.83 -12.73 -5.64
CA MET A 217 27.13 -11.67 -6.60
C MET A 217 27.84 -10.54 -5.86
N LEU A 218 28.92 -10.05 -6.42
CA LEU A 218 29.74 -8.99 -5.84
C LEU A 218 29.79 -7.82 -6.81
N TYR A 219 29.48 -6.62 -6.29
CA TYR A 219 29.45 -5.38 -7.06
C TYR A 219 30.22 -4.27 -6.36
N SER A 220 30.68 -3.28 -7.14
CA SER A 220 31.25 -2.03 -6.63
C SER A 220 30.13 -1.02 -6.40
N LEU A 221 30.04 -0.45 -5.20
CA LEU A 221 29.01 0.55 -4.95
C LEU A 221 29.20 1.78 -5.84
N ARG A 222 30.47 2.17 -6.09
CA ARG A 222 30.77 3.35 -6.92
C ARG A 222 30.53 3.10 -8.39
N GLU A 223 31.04 1.99 -8.92
CA GLU A 223 31.04 1.72 -10.38
C GLU A 223 29.66 1.27 -10.85
N ASP A 224 29.01 0.38 -10.08
CA ASP A 224 27.78 -0.28 -10.48
C ASP A 224 26.52 0.51 -10.02
N TYR A 225 26.64 1.32 -8.95
CA TYR A 225 25.48 2.01 -8.33
C TYR A 225 25.72 3.50 -8.08
N ASN A 226 26.70 4.13 -8.76
CA ASN A 226 27.01 5.55 -8.64
C ASN A 226 27.31 6.02 -7.20
N GLY A 227 27.77 5.13 -6.33
CA GLY A 227 28.07 5.42 -4.93
C GLY A 227 26.86 5.50 -3.99
N GLU A 228 25.66 5.18 -4.45
CA GLU A 228 24.43 5.29 -3.68
C GLU A 228 23.78 3.92 -3.39
N LEU A 229 23.60 3.61 -2.10
CA LEU A 229 22.94 2.37 -1.66
C LEU A 229 21.49 2.26 -2.14
N SER A 230 20.78 3.37 -2.26
CA SER A 230 19.40 3.43 -2.74
C SER A 230 19.24 2.95 -4.19
N ASN A 231 20.31 2.96 -4.99
CA ASN A 231 20.31 2.39 -6.34
C ASN A 231 20.37 0.85 -6.30
N ALA A 232 21.05 0.28 -5.30
CA ALA A 232 21.20 -1.16 -5.12
C ALA A 232 20.08 -1.79 -4.28
N ILE A 233 19.58 -1.06 -3.28
CA ILE A 233 18.64 -1.57 -2.26
C ILE A 233 17.33 -0.83 -2.35
N VAL A 234 16.25 -1.58 -2.51
CA VAL A 234 14.88 -1.06 -2.55
C VAL A 234 14.31 -0.95 -1.14
N GLY A 235 14.59 -1.93 -0.27
CA GLY A 235 14.12 -1.94 1.11
C GLY A 235 14.30 -3.28 1.79
N ARG A 236 14.00 -3.33 3.09
CA ARG A 236 14.10 -4.54 3.91
C ARG A 236 12.84 -5.37 3.84
N VAL A 237 12.98 -6.67 3.66
CA VAL A 237 11.90 -7.64 3.85
C VAL A 237 11.60 -7.75 5.35
N ILE A 238 10.36 -7.43 5.73
CA ILE A 238 9.92 -7.40 7.14
C ILE A 238 8.88 -8.46 7.48
N TRP A 239 8.22 -9.04 6.47
CA TRP A 239 7.21 -10.06 6.62
C TRP A 239 7.11 -10.94 5.37
N ALA A 240 6.57 -12.15 5.50
CA ALA A 240 6.29 -13.03 4.37
C ALA A 240 4.99 -13.80 4.60
N TRP A 241 4.26 -14.04 3.52
CA TRP A 241 3.12 -14.95 3.47
C TRP A 241 3.43 -16.11 2.53
N SER A 242 3.09 -17.29 2.95
CA SER A 242 3.40 -18.52 2.25
C SER A 242 2.14 -19.38 2.07
N ASP A 243 1.89 -19.84 0.84
CA ASP A 243 0.87 -20.85 0.61
C ASP A 243 1.45 -22.23 0.96
N VAL A 244 0.88 -22.85 2.00
CA VAL A 244 1.37 -24.15 2.49
C VAL A 244 0.69 -25.36 1.85
N ARG A 245 -0.30 -25.16 0.96
CA ARG A 245 -1.06 -26.25 0.32
C ARG A 245 -0.22 -27.08 -0.65
N GLY A 246 0.87 -26.51 -1.16
CA GLY A 246 1.77 -27.17 -2.12
C GLY A 246 3.16 -27.50 -1.56
N LYS A 247 3.35 -27.36 -0.23
CA LYS A 247 4.64 -27.62 0.42
C LYS A 247 4.70 -28.97 1.08
#